data_5e5fe77ce9a1d3a8b492f8a4adc68a20
#
_entry.id   5e5fe77ce9a1d3a8b492f8a4adc68a20
#
_cell.length_a   1.000
_cell.length_b   1.000
_cell.length_c   1.000
_cell.angle_alpha   90.00
_cell.angle_beta   90.00
_cell.angle_gamma   90.00
#
_symmetry.space_group_name_H-M   'P 1'
#
loop_
_entity.id
_entity.type
_entity.pdbx_description
1 polymer ?
#
loop_
_entity_poly.entity_id
_entity_poly.type
_entity_poly.pdbx_seq_one_letter_code
_entity_poly.pdbx_strand_id
1 'polypeptide(L)'
;MNDKSPRLLNPESLPDDRLDMALRPRTLNDLIGQERVKENLAILIEAAQKRGDPLDHVLFYGPPGLGKTTLAHILANEMSVNIKITSGPAIERAGDLAAILTNLRIGDILFIDEVHRLGRAVEEVLYPAMEDYALDIIIGKGPSARSIRLKLPRFTVIGATTRLALLTAPLRSRFGALYHLDFYSIEAMRMIVSRACRTLNVISDDEGVDEIAKRGRGTPRVALRLLRRVRDFAQVRADGTISRLIARDALDLLNVDMMGLDELDRRVLTTVIEKYRGGPVGLSTIAASISEEPDTIMDVVEPYLLQLGYLERTSHGRMATALAYEHLGIPVPADGQVKLF
;
A
#
# COMPACT_ATOMS: atom_id res chain seq x y z
N MET A 1 -16.08 21.53 -38.49
CA MET A 1 -16.51 20.62 -37.44
C MET A 1 -15.29 19.86 -36.94
N ASN A 2 -14.66 20.36 -35.86
CA ASN A 2 -13.46 19.75 -35.28
C ASN A 2 -13.90 18.86 -34.11
N ASP A 3 -13.91 17.58 -34.37
CA ASP A 3 -14.11 16.55 -33.36
C ASP A 3 -12.79 16.38 -32.56
N LYS A 4 -12.71 17.04 -31.41
CA LYS A 4 -11.63 16.83 -30.44
C LYS A 4 -12.14 15.83 -29.40
N SER A 5 -12.01 14.54 -29.70
CA SER A 5 -12.09 13.50 -28.70
C SER A 5 -11.08 13.79 -27.58
N PRO A 6 -11.47 13.79 -26.30
CA PRO A 6 -10.54 14.05 -25.21
C PRO A 6 -9.53 12.90 -25.17
N ARG A 7 -8.24 13.26 -25.29
CA ARG A 7 -7.14 12.31 -25.11
C ARG A 7 -7.17 11.76 -23.68
N LEU A 8 -7.31 10.44 -23.56
CA LEU A 8 -7.31 9.66 -22.31
C LEU A 8 -6.01 9.76 -21.48
N LEU A 9 -5.06 10.59 -21.89
CA LEU A 9 -3.74 10.80 -21.26
C LEU A 9 -3.49 12.29 -20.98
N ASN A 10 -4.49 13.02 -20.48
CA ASN A 10 -4.25 14.37 -20.00
C ASN A 10 -3.78 14.29 -18.53
N PRO A 11 -2.60 14.86 -18.16
CA PRO A 11 -2.12 14.83 -16.77
C PRO A 11 -2.82 15.83 -15.86
N GLU A 12 -3.99 16.31 -16.20
CA GLU A 12 -4.83 17.07 -15.28
C GLU A 12 -5.35 16.10 -14.21
N SER A 13 -4.82 16.25 -13.00
CA SER A 13 -5.25 15.48 -11.82
C SER A 13 -6.77 15.58 -11.68
N LEU A 14 -7.43 14.42 -11.63
CA LEU A 14 -8.86 14.34 -11.33
C LEU A 14 -9.13 15.03 -9.98
N PRO A 15 -10.34 15.59 -9.76
CA PRO A 15 -10.70 16.21 -8.48
C PRO A 15 -10.39 15.32 -7.25
N ASP A 16 -10.57 14.01 -7.39
CA ASP A 16 -10.24 13.02 -6.35
C ASP A 16 -8.74 12.94 -6.04
N ASP A 17 -7.85 13.07 -7.03
CA ASP A 17 -6.40 13.07 -6.81
C ASP A 17 -5.93 14.29 -6.01
N ARG A 18 -6.55 15.46 -6.24
CA ARG A 18 -6.24 16.69 -5.48
C ARG A 18 -6.67 16.58 -4.03
N LEU A 19 -7.83 15.97 -3.77
CA LEU A 19 -8.32 15.71 -2.42
C LEU A 19 -7.42 14.72 -1.69
N ASP A 20 -6.96 13.66 -2.37
CA ASP A 20 -6.03 12.71 -1.80
C ASP A 20 -4.69 13.34 -1.44
N MET A 21 -4.17 14.23 -2.27
CA MET A 21 -2.95 14.98 -1.97
C MET A 21 -3.12 15.92 -0.78
N ALA A 22 -4.28 16.56 -0.62
CA ALA A 22 -4.57 17.45 0.51
C ALA A 22 -4.65 16.70 1.86
N LEU A 23 -5.10 15.44 1.83
CA LEU A 23 -5.20 14.60 3.02
C LEU A 23 -3.87 13.95 3.43
N ARG A 24 -2.86 13.93 2.55
CA ARG A 24 -1.55 13.32 2.85
C ARG A 24 -0.75 14.19 3.82
N PRO A 25 -0.13 13.61 4.85
CA PRO A 25 0.84 14.31 5.69
C PRO A 25 2.04 14.75 4.84
N ARG A 26 2.58 15.93 5.13
CA ARG A 26 3.71 16.53 4.40
C ARG A 26 5.03 16.36 5.12
N THR A 27 5.00 16.22 6.44
CA THR A 27 6.18 16.10 7.31
C THR A 27 6.07 14.83 8.18
N LEU A 28 7.19 14.41 8.78
CA LEU A 28 7.17 13.31 9.76
C LEU A 28 6.30 13.65 10.97
N ASN A 29 6.24 14.91 11.37
CA ASN A 29 5.42 15.36 12.50
C ASN A 29 3.92 15.26 12.18
N ASP A 30 3.53 15.44 10.92
CA ASP A 30 2.14 15.29 10.49
C ASP A 30 1.70 13.82 10.38
N LEU A 31 2.65 12.90 10.32
CA LEU A 31 2.36 11.48 10.19
C LEU A 31 1.86 10.93 11.52
N ILE A 32 0.64 10.43 11.53
CA ILE A 32 0.03 9.76 12.68
C ILE A 32 0.39 8.28 12.61
N GLY A 33 0.77 7.69 13.73
CA GLY A 33 1.15 6.28 13.84
C GLY A 33 2.53 5.96 13.26
N GLN A 34 2.87 4.67 13.18
CA GLN A 34 4.19 4.18 12.72
C GLN A 34 5.36 4.74 13.54
N GLU A 35 5.20 4.89 14.85
CA GLU A 35 6.12 5.66 15.70
C GLU A 35 7.58 5.17 15.60
N ARG A 36 7.80 3.85 15.60
CA ARG A 36 9.14 3.27 15.45
C ARG A 36 9.77 3.60 14.09
N VAL A 37 8.98 3.59 13.03
CA VAL A 37 9.46 3.95 11.68
C VAL A 37 9.77 5.43 11.62
N LYS A 38 8.92 6.29 12.20
CA LYS A 38 9.14 7.74 12.28
C LYS A 38 10.44 8.09 13.00
N GLU A 39 10.67 7.49 14.16
CA GLU A 39 11.89 7.73 14.95
C GLU A 39 13.15 7.37 14.15
N ASN A 40 13.17 6.19 13.54
CA ASN A 40 14.30 5.76 12.72
C ASN A 40 14.51 6.66 11.49
N LEU A 41 13.43 7.06 10.82
CA LEU A 41 13.51 7.98 9.68
C LEU A 41 13.99 9.37 10.09
N ALA A 42 13.58 9.88 11.26
CA ALA A 42 14.06 11.16 11.78
C ALA A 42 15.58 11.14 11.97
N ILE A 43 16.12 10.05 12.55
CA ILE A 43 17.58 9.86 12.71
C ILE A 43 18.27 9.80 11.35
N LEU A 44 17.71 9.06 10.39
CA LEU A 44 18.28 8.91 9.05
C LEU A 44 18.36 10.26 8.32
N ILE A 45 17.28 11.06 8.38
CA ILE A 45 17.19 12.38 7.78
C ILE A 45 18.20 13.34 8.43
N GLU A 46 18.18 13.43 9.75
CA GLU A 46 19.08 14.33 10.49
C GLU A 46 20.55 14.02 10.21
N ALA A 47 20.90 12.73 10.19
CA ALA A 47 22.26 12.30 9.91
C ALA A 47 22.68 12.64 8.46
N ALA A 48 21.80 12.44 7.47
CA ALA A 48 22.08 12.80 6.08
C ALA A 48 22.24 14.32 5.90
N GLN A 49 21.35 15.12 6.51
CA GLN A 49 21.40 16.58 6.50
C GLN A 49 22.70 17.11 7.13
N LYS A 50 23.12 16.56 8.27
CA LYS A 50 24.39 16.96 8.93
C LYS A 50 25.62 16.66 8.08
N ARG A 51 25.61 15.58 7.29
CA ARG A 51 26.71 15.23 6.38
C ARG A 51 26.65 15.96 5.06
N GLY A 52 25.50 16.51 4.67
CA GLY A 52 25.25 17.08 3.35
C GLY A 52 25.18 16.02 2.25
N ASP A 53 24.82 14.77 2.61
CA ASP A 53 24.71 13.63 1.70
C ASP A 53 23.24 13.32 1.37
N PRO A 54 22.94 12.66 0.23
CA PRO A 54 21.67 12.02 0.00
C PRO A 54 21.36 10.97 1.06
N LEU A 55 20.08 10.63 1.21
CA LEU A 55 19.67 9.51 2.06
C LEU A 55 20.22 8.17 1.52
N ASP A 56 20.46 7.22 2.42
CA ASP A 56 20.66 5.83 2.01
C ASP A 56 19.40 5.32 1.29
N HIS A 57 19.56 4.28 0.46
CA HIS A 57 18.42 3.65 -0.19
C HIS A 57 17.50 2.99 0.83
N VAL A 58 16.20 3.23 0.72
CA VAL A 58 15.17 2.79 1.69
C VAL A 58 14.18 1.84 1.04
N LEU A 59 13.81 0.78 1.74
CA LEU A 59 12.73 -0.12 1.36
C LEU A 59 11.60 -0.08 2.38
N PHE A 60 10.40 0.31 1.93
CA PHE A 60 9.17 0.16 2.71
C PHE A 60 8.42 -1.10 2.30
N TYR A 61 8.05 -1.94 3.28
CA TYR A 61 7.28 -3.14 3.00
C TYR A 61 6.13 -3.34 3.98
N GLY A 62 5.11 -4.07 3.58
CA GLY A 62 3.91 -4.32 4.37
C GLY A 62 2.63 -4.23 3.53
N PRO A 63 1.46 -4.50 4.12
CA PRO A 63 0.17 -4.48 3.44
C PRO A 63 -0.10 -3.22 2.62
N PRO A 64 -1.00 -3.26 1.62
CA PRO A 64 -1.33 -2.09 0.82
C PRO A 64 -2.08 -1.03 1.65
N GLY A 65 -1.94 0.24 1.28
CA GLY A 65 -2.70 1.35 1.88
C GLY A 65 -2.18 1.89 3.22
N LEU A 66 -1.03 1.41 3.72
CA LEU A 66 -0.43 1.83 4.99
C LEU A 66 0.45 3.10 4.91
N GLY A 67 0.61 3.69 3.72
CA GLY A 67 1.32 4.97 3.58
C GLY A 67 2.74 4.88 3.02
N LYS A 68 3.16 3.78 2.36
CA LYS A 68 4.50 3.63 1.75
C LYS A 68 4.84 4.80 0.81
N THR A 69 3.95 5.12 -0.12
CA THR A 69 4.10 6.25 -1.04
C THR A 69 4.09 7.60 -0.30
N THR A 70 3.28 7.72 0.76
CA THR A 70 3.23 8.93 1.59
C THR A 70 4.57 9.18 2.29
N LEU A 71 5.18 8.13 2.86
CA LEU A 71 6.50 8.22 3.48
C LEU A 71 7.58 8.65 2.48
N ALA A 72 7.54 8.16 1.23
CA ALA A 72 8.47 8.61 0.20
C ALA A 72 8.33 10.11 -0.09
N HIS A 73 7.11 10.63 -0.15
CA HIS A 73 6.88 12.07 -0.28
C HIS A 73 7.36 12.87 0.93
N ILE A 74 7.12 12.37 2.13
CA ILE A 74 7.62 13.00 3.36
C ILE A 74 9.14 13.09 3.33
N LEU A 75 9.84 11.99 2.99
CA LEU A 75 11.30 12.00 2.89
C LEU A 75 11.81 13.02 1.88
N ALA A 76 11.16 13.13 0.72
CA ALA A 76 11.51 14.14 -0.27
C ALA A 76 11.32 15.58 0.25
N ASN A 77 10.22 15.82 0.95
CA ASN A 77 9.94 17.14 1.55
C ASN A 77 10.95 17.49 2.67
N GLU A 78 11.20 16.55 3.59
CA GLU A 78 12.17 16.76 4.69
C GLU A 78 13.59 17.00 4.18
N MET A 79 13.98 16.33 3.09
CA MET A 79 15.28 16.55 2.44
C MET A 79 15.28 17.72 1.46
N SER A 80 14.13 18.36 1.20
CA SER A 80 13.96 19.45 0.22
C SER A 80 14.46 19.10 -1.18
N VAL A 81 14.20 17.86 -1.64
CA VAL A 81 14.60 17.34 -2.95
C VAL A 81 13.39 16.92 -3.79
N ASN A 82 13.59 16.76 -5.11
CA ASN A 82 12.53 16.27 -5.97
C ASN A 82 12.34 14.77 -5.83
N ILE A 83 11.10 14.34 -6.04
CA ILE A 83 10.75 12.91 -6.11
C ILE A 83 10.27 12.56 -7.52
N LYS A 84 10.86 11.53 -8.10
CA LYS A 84 10.39 10.89 -9.33
C LYS A 84 9.66 9.62 -8.94
N ILE A 85 8.40 9.50 -9.33
CA ILE A 85 7.55 8.35 -8.99
C ILE A 85 7.38 7.46 -10.21
N THR A 86 7.56 6.16 -9.99
CA THR A 86 7.31 5.10 -10.96
C THR A 86 6.84 3.83 -10.24
N SER A 87 6.57 2.78 -11.00
CA SER A 87 6.23 1.47 -10.44
C SER A 87 6.99 0.36 -11.17
N GLY A 88 7.18 -0.79 -10.50
CA GLY A 88 7.81 -1.95 -11.12
C GLY A 88 7.18 -2.31 -12.48
N PRO A 89 5.85 -2.47 -12.56
CA PRO A 89 5.17 -2.75 -13.84
C PRO A 89 5.34 -1.69 -14.93
N ALA A 90 5.57 -0.43 -14.56
CA ALA A 90 5.75 0.66 -15.53
C ALA A 90 7.15 0.70 -16.15
N ILE A 91 8.12 -0.03 -15.59
CA ILE A 91 9.49 -0.14 -16.10
C ILE A 91 9.63 -1.49 -16.80
N GLU A 92 9.27 -1.54 -18.08
CA GLU A 92 9.28 -2.80 -18.82
C GLU A 92 10.69 -3.19 -19.29
N ARG A 93 11.55 -2.21 -19.58
CA ARG A 93 12.87 -2.43 -20.17
C ARG A 93 13.95 -1.68 -19.42
N ALA A 94 15.17 -2.21 -19.50
CA ALA A 94 16.37 -1.55 -18.97
C ALA A 94 16.55 -0.10 -19.47
N GLY A 95 16.16 0.17 -20.72
CA GLY A 95 16.20 1.52 -21.31
C GLY A 95 15.24 2.51 -20.65
N ASP A 96 14.09 2.05 -20.17
CA ASP A 96 13.13 2.90 -19.46
C ASP A 96 13.70 3.38 -18.13
N LEU A 97 14.33 2.45 -17.38
CA LEU A 97 15.03 2.78 -16.15
C LEU A 97 16.21 3.71 -16.40
N ALA A 98 17.03 3.44 -17.43
CA ALA A 98 18.17 4.28 -17.79
C ALA A 98 17.72 5.71 -18.13
N ALA A 99 16.63 5.88 -18.86
CA ALA A 99 16.05 7.19 -19.17
C ALA A 99 15.58 7.93 -17.90
N ILE A 100 15.01 7.23 -16.93
CA ILE A 100 14.62 7.83 -15.65
C ILE A 100 15.87 8.29 -14.87
N LEU A 101 16.87 7.40 -14.72
CA LEU A 101 18.07 7.63 -13.91
C LEU A 101 18.94 8.78 -14.46
N THR A 102 19.08 8.89 -15.78
CA THR A 102 19.85 9.97 -16.42
C THR A 102 19.21 11.35 -16.28
N ASN A 103 17.93 11.43 -15.96
CA ASN A 103 17.20 12.68 -15.72
C ASN A 103 17.13 13.10 -14.23
N LEU A 104 17.74 12.33 -13.33
CA LEU A 104 17.82 12.68 -11.91
C LEU A 104 18.89 13.73 -11.68
N ARG A 105 18.69 14.54 -10.63
CA ARG A 105 19.66 15.52 -10.11
C ARG A 105 20.26 15.00 -8.81
N ILE A 106 21.32 15.68 -8.37
CA ILE A 106 21.96 15.35 -7.08
C ILE A 106 20.92 15.48 -5.95
N GLY A 107 20.80 14.42 -5.15
CA GLY A 107 19.89 14.34 -4.02
C GLY A 107 18.45 13.89 -4.36
N ASP A 108 18.06 13.87 -5.65
CA ASP A 108 16.72 13.47 -6.03
C ASP A 108 16.36 12.05 -5.52
N ILE A 109 15.09 11.83 -5.28
CA ILE A 109 14.55 10.54 -4.87
C ILE A 109 13.86 9.88 -6.07
N LEU A 110 14.23 8.63 -6.35
CA LEU A 110 13.48 7.74 -7.23
C LEU A 110 12.62 6.80 -6.38
N PHE A 111 11.30 6.98 -6.40
CA PHE A 111 10.35 6.09 -5.77
C PHE A 111 9.85 5.04 -6.77
N ILE A 112 10.01 3.75 -6.42
CA ILE A 112 9.54 2.62 -7.23
C ILE A 112 8.50 1.84 -6.41
N ASP A 113 7.22 1.99 -6.75
CA ASP A 113 6.17 1.18 -6.15
C ASP A 113 6.16 -0.24 -6.74
N GLU A 114 5.71 -1.21 -5.96
CA GLU A 114 5.74 -2.64 -6.33
C GLU A 114 7.09 -3.08 -6.91
N VAL A 115 8.18 -2.69 -6.26
CA VAL A 115 9.55 -2.94 -6.74
C VAL A 115 9.86 -4.42 -6.96
N HIS A 116 9.13 -5.34 -6.31
CA HIS A 116 9.23 -6.79 -6.52
C HIS A 116 8.74 -7.25 -7.91
N ARG A 117 8.09 -6.37 -8.67
CA ARG A 117 7.61 -6.65 -10.04
C ARG A 117 8.57 -6.16 -11.13
N LEU A 118 9.74 -5.67 -10.76
CA LEU A 118 10.79 -5.36 -11.73
C LEU A 118 11.25 -6.62 -12.44
N GLY A 119 11.40 -6.54 -13.76
CA GLY A 119 11.99 -7.62 -14.55
C GLY A 119 13.49 -7.75 -14.25
N ARG A 120 14.04 -8.97 -14.34
CA ARG A 120 15.45 -9.26 -14.03
C ARG A 120 16.44 -8.36 -14.79
N ALA A 121 16.18 -8.10 -16.07
CA ALA A 121 17.04 -7.23 -16.87
C ALA A 121 17.05 -5.77 -16.40
N VAL A 122 15.95 -5.33 -15.78
CA VAL A 122 15.83 -4.00 -15.17
C VAL A 122 16.57 -3.96 -13.83
N GLU A 123 16.43 -5.01 -13.01
CA GLU A 123 17.17 -5.12 -11.75
C GLU A 123 18.69 -5.09 -11.98
N GLU A 124 19.19 -5.80 -13.01
CA GLU A 124 20.62 -5.85 -13.36
C GLU A 124 21.19 -4.45 -13.70
N VAL A 125 20.37 -3.55 -14.25
CA VAL A 125 20.74 -2.15 -14.50
C VAL A 125 20.64 -1.31 -13.22
N LEU A 126 19.69 -1.62 -12.34
CA LEU A 126 19.49 -0.89 -11.10
C LEU A 126 20.64 -1.13 -10.10
N TYR A 127 21.24 -2.32 -10.08
CA TYR A 127 22.29 -2.67 -9.13
C TYR A 127 23.51 -1.72 -9.17
N PRO A 128 24.21 -1.53 -10.32
CA PRO A 128 25.34 -0.61 -10.37
C PRO A 128 24.90 0.86 -10.19
N ALA A 129 23.67 1.19 -10.55
CA ALA A 129 23.14 2.50 -10.32
C ALA A 129 22.97 2.83 -8.83
N MET A 130 22.58 1.85 -8.00
CA MET A 130 22.47 2.02 -6.54
C MET A 130 23.83 1.97 -5.83
N GLU A 131 24.75 1.11 -6.24
CA GLU A 131 26.02 0.93 -5.56
C GLU A 131 27.07 1.97 -5.95
N ASP A 132 27.24 2.15 -7.28
CA ASP A 132 28.34 2.93 -7.86
C ASP A 132 27.90 4.27 -8.45
N TYR A 133 26.59 4.54 -8.46
CA TYR A 133 26.01 5.69 -9.17
C TYR A 133 26.46 5.72 -10.64
N ALA A 134 26.35 4.56 -11.30
CA ALA A 134 26.78 4.40 -12.68
C ALA A 134 25.82 3.49 -13.46
N LEU A 135 25.72 3.73 -14.76
CA LEU A 135 25.04 2.88 -15.73
C LEU A 135 26.05 2.29 -16.70
N ASP A 136 26.00 0.98 -16.90
CA ASP A 136 26.76 0.29 -17.92
C ASP A 136 25.88 0.10 -19.18
N ILE A 137 26.17 0.87 -20.23
CA ILE A 137 25.41 0.86 -21.48
C ILE A 137 26.22 0.10 -22.53
N ILE A 138 25.64 -0.96 -23.11
CA ILE A 138 26.23 -1.70 -24.20
C ILE A 138 25.80 -1.06 -25.54
N ILE A 139 26.76 -0.55 -26.30
CA ILE A 139 26.57 0.03 -27.61
C ILE A 139 27.11 -0.93 -28.68
N GLY A 140 26.29 -1.24 -29.66
CA GLY A 140 26.63 -2.19 -30.77
C GLY A 140 26.06 -3.58 -30.53
N LYS A 141 26.34 -4.49 -31.44
CA LYS A 141 25.91 -5.91 -31.41
C LYS A 141 27.10 -6.82 -31.73
N GLY A 142 27.12 -8.02 -31.15
CA GLY A 142 28.12 -9.04 -31.41
C GLY A 142 29.52 -8.69 -30.85
N PRO A 143 30.61 -9.22 -31.41
CA PRO A 143 31.96 -9.08 -30.85
C PRO A 143 32.51 -7.64 -30.84
N SER A 144 31.90 -6.72 -31.59
CA SER A 144 32.26 -5.30 -31.63
C SER A 144 31.48 -4.43 -30.61
N ALA A 145 30.61 -5.01 -29.80
CA ALA A 145 29.89 -4.31 -28.75
C ALA A 145 30.87 -3.71 -27.73
N ARG A 146 30.63 -2.44 -27.37
CA ARG A 146 31.44 -1.72 -26.36
C ARG A 146 30.55 -1.36 -25.18
N SER A 147 31.04 -1.58 -23.98
CA SER A 147 30.42 -1.08 -22.76
C SER A 147 30.92 0.35 -22.49
N ILE A 148 29.98 1.27 -22.27
CA ILE A 148 30.24 2.62 -21.81
C ILE A 148 29.65 2.78 -20.43
N ARG A 149 30.49 3.17 -19.45
CA ARG A 149 30.06 3.46 -18.10
C ARG A 149 29.72 4.95 -17.96
N LEU A 150 28.43 5.24 -17.80
CA LEU A 150 27.91 6.58 -17.58
C LEU A 150 27.79 6.86 -16.09
N LYS A 151 28.41 7.93 -15.60
CA LYS A 151 28.24 8.38 -14.20
C LYS A 151 26.88 9.03 -14.00
N LEU A 152 26.20 8.65 -12.93
CA LEU A 152 24.97 9.25 -12.46
C LEU A 152 25.24 10.23 -11.31
N PRO A 153 24.38 11.20 -11.08
CA PRO A 153 24.39 11.97 -9.84
C PRO A 153 24.11 11.03 -8.66
N ARG A 154 24.54 11.40 -7.45
CA ARG A 154 24.11 10.69 -6.23
C ARG A 154 22.63 10.93 -6.00
N PHE A 155 21.85 9.89 -5.88
CA PHE A 155 20.42 9.91 -5.67
C PHE A 155 20.00 8.81 -4.69
N THR A 156 18.76 8.88 -4.22
CA THR A 156 18.19 7.86 -3.32
C THR A 156 17.11 7.04 -4.04
N VAL A 157 17.19 5.71 -3.95
CA VAL A 157 16.08 4.84 -4.32
C VAL A 157 15.23 4.56 -3.09
N ILE A 158 13.93 4.82 -3.20
CA ILE A 158 12.94 4.36 -2.22
C ILE A 158 12.09 3.29 -2.90
N GLY A 159 12.26 2.03 -2.49
CA GLY A 159 11.42 0.93 -2.93
C GLY A 159 10.19 0.77 -2.05
N ALA A 160 9.08 0.38 -2.64
CA ALA A 160 7.90 -0.07 -1.90
C ALA A 160 7.44 -1.44 -2.39
N THR A 161 7.05 -2.33 -1.47
CA THR A 161 6.54 -3.66 -1.81
C THR A 161 5.50 -4.14 -0.80
N THR A 162 4.52 -4.90 -1.30
CA THR A 162 3.60 -5.67 -0.45
C THR A 162 4.15 -7.07 -0.17
N ARG A 163 5.09 -7.55 -1.00
CA ARG A 163 5.58 -8.93 -1.00
C ARG A 163 7.11 -8.97 -0.89
N LEU A 164 7.65 -8.76 0.31
CA LEU A 164 9.10 -8.75 0.55
C LEU A 164 9.77 -10.07 0.10
N ALA A 165 9.07 -11.20 0.22
CA ALA A 165 9.60 -12.51 -0.14
C ALA A 165 9.84 -12.69 -1.66
N LEU A 166 9.20 -11.89 -2.51
CA LEU A 166 9.40 -11.91 -3.96
C LEU A 166 10.58 -11.03 -4.41
N LEU A 167 11.12 -10.21 -3.51
CA LEU A 167 12.28 -9.39 -3.82
C LEU A 167 13.54 -10.27 -3.88
N THR A 168 14.33 -10.11 -4.93
CA THR A 168 15.58 -10.85 -5.06
C THR A 168 16.56 -10.48 -3.95
N ALA A 169 17.34 -11.45 -3.47
CA ALA A 169 18.31 -11.19 -2.41
C ALA A 169 19.35 -10.10 -2.80
N PRO A 170 19.86 -10.06 -4.05
CA PRO A 170 20.75 -9.00 -4.50
C PRO A 170 20.11 -7.60 -4.46
N LEU A 171 18.85 -7.45 -4.86
CA LEU A 171 18.17 -6.16 -4.78
C LEU A 171 17.91 -5.75 -3.34
N ARG A 172 17.48 -6.69 -2.50
CA ARG A 172 17.19 -6.42 -1.08
C ARG A 172 18.43 -5.97 -0.30
N SER A 173 19.61 -6.56 -0.58
CA SER A 173 20.87 -6.19 0.12
C SER A 173 21.38 -4.80 -0.22
N ARG A 174 20.88 -4.18 -1.30
CA ARG A 174 21.26 -2.82 -1.73
C ARG A 174 20.46 -1.71 -1.05
N PHE A 175 19.40 -2.08 -0.35
CA PHE A 175 18.71 -1.13 0.51
C PHE A 175 19.42 -1.05 1.87
N GLY A 176 19.90 0.14 2.23
CA GLY A 176 20.59 0.39 3.51
C GLY A 176 19.64 0.34 4.71
N ALA A 177 18.33 0.62 4.48
CA ALA A 177 17.32 0.60 5.53
C ALA A 177 16.03 -0.07 5.03
N LEU A 178 15.50 -1.01 5.85
CA LEU A 178 14.25 -1.73 5.59
C LEU A 178 13.25 -1.44 6.69
N TYR A 179 12.09 -0.92 6.34
CA TYR A 179 11.04 -0.57 7.29
C TYR A 179 9.75 -1.33 7.00
N HIS A 180 9.31 -2.11 8.00
CA HIS A 180 8.00 -2.74 7.99
C HIS A 180 6.95 -1.75 8.43
N LEU A 181 5.86 -1.62 7.67
CA LEU A 181 4.68 -0.85 8.06
C LEU A 181 3.62 -1.79 8.57
N ASP A 182 3.19 -1.55 9.80
CA ASP A 182 2.15 -2.31 10.47
C ASP A 182 0.77 -1.64 10.30
N PHE A 183 -0.29 -2.40 10.54
CA PHE A 183 -1.63 -1.86 10.64
C PHE A 183 -1.70 -0.82 11.76
N TYR A 184 -2.50 0.21 11.54
CA TYR A 184 -2.68 1.29 12.49
C TYR A 184 -3.59 0.86 13.64
N SER A 185 -3.29 1.35 14.85
CA SER A 185 -4.19 1.20 15.99
C SER A 185 -5.50 1.96 15.76
N ILE A 186 -6.54 1.60 16.50
CA ILE A 186 -7.85 2.27 16.39
C ILE A 186 -7.74 3.75 16.77
N GLU A 187 -6.89 4.09 17.74
CA GLU A 187 -6.64 5.46 18.19
C GLU A 187 -6.00 6.27 17.06
N ALA A 188 -4.98 5.72 16.41
CA ALA A 188 -4.34 6.35 15.27
C ALA A 188 -5.33 6.54 14.10
N MET A 189 -6.18 5.54 13.83
CA MET A 189 -7.21 5.63 12.81
C MET A 189 -8.25 6.71 13.12
N ARG A 190 -8.70 6.86 14.38
CA ARG A 190 -9.57 7.96 14.81
C ARG A 190 -8.93 9.33 14.54
N MET A 191 -7.66 9.48 14.89
CA MET A 191 -6.93 10.73 14.64
C MET A 191 -6.82 11.04 13.14
N ILE A 192 -6.57 10.03 12.32
CA ILE A 192 -6.51 10.18 10.86
C ILE A 192 -7.86 10.60 10.29
N VAL A 193 -8.95 9.93 10.66
CA VAL A 193 -10.31 10.25 10.20
C VAL A 193 -10.73 11.64 10.66
N SER A 194 -10.53 11.98 11.95
CA SER A 194 -10.83 13.30 12.49
C SER A 194 -10.07 14.42 11.78
N ARG A 195 -8.77 14.23 11.51
CA ARG A 195 -7.98 15.18 10.71
C ARG A 195 -8.54 15.32 9.30
N ALA A 196 -8.93 14.21 8.69
CA ALA A 196 -9.50 14.22 7.34
C ALA A 196 -10.85 14.96 7.30
N CYS A 197 -11.73 14.77 8.29
CA CYS A 197 -12.98 15.53 8.41
C CYS A 197 -12.72 17.04 8.46
N ARG A 198 -11.75 17.47 9.28
CA ARG A 198 -11.36 18.90 9.35
C ARG A 198 -10.82 19.42 8.02
N THR A 199 -9.94 18.67 7.36
CA THR A 199 -9.37 19.08 6.06
C THR A 199 -10.42 19.17 4.95
N LEU A 200 -11.44 18.29 5.00
CA LEU A 200 -12.54 18.27 4.04
C LEU A 200 -13.70 19.20 4.41
N ASN A 201 -13.60 19.93 5.54
CA ASN A 201 -14.66 20.76 6.12
C ASN A 201 -15.97 19.98 6.31
N VAL A 202 -15.87 18.73 6.78
CA VAL A 202 -17.02 17.87 7.10
C VAL A 202 -17.29 17.94 8.60
N ILE A 203 -18.52 18.27 8.96
CA ILE A 203 -18.95 18.25 10.36
C ILE A 203 -19.15 16.78 10.78
N SER A 204 -18.55 16.38 11.89
CA SER A 204 -18.65 15.02 12.41
C SER A 204 -18.61 15.03 13.92
N ASP A 205 -19.32 14.12 14.58
CA ASP A 205 -19.14 13.83 16.00
C ASP A 205 -18.09 12.73 16.21
N ASP A 206 -17.62 12.58 17.45
CA ASP A 206 -16.60 11.60 17.81
C ASP A 206 -17.08 10.16 17.59
N GLU A 207 -18.36 9.88 17.76
CA GLU A 207 -18.93 8.55 17.57
C GLU A 207 -19.01 8.17 16.07
N GLY A 208 -19.31 9.12 15.19
CA GLY A 208 -19.30 8.93 13.73
C GLY A 208 -17.88 8.71 13.22
N VAL A 209 -16.91 9.46 13.73
CA VAL A 209 -15.48 9.22 13.46
C VAL A 209 -15.06 7.82 13.91
N ASP A 210 -15.51 7.38 15.08
CA ASP A 210 -15.20 6.07 15.65
C ASP A 210 -15.75 4.92 14.80
N GLU A 211 -16.98 5.02 14.32
CA GLU A 211 -17.57 4.01 13.41
C GLU A 211 -16.75 3.84 12.12
N ILE A 212 -16.31 4.95 11.51
CA ILE A 212 -15.48 4.90 10.30
C ILE A 212 -14.09 4.33 10.60
N ALA A 213 -13.47 4.75 11.71
CA ALA A 213 -12.16 4.31 12.11
C ALA A 213 -12.11 2.80 12.37
N LYS A 214 -13.10 2.25 13.09
CA LYS A 214 -13.22 0.82 13.37
C LYS A 214 -13.33 -0.01 12.11
N ARG A 215 -14.17 0.40 11.16
CA ARG A 215 -14.37 -0.32 9.90
C ARG A 215 -13.26 -0.05 8.87
N GLY A 216 -12.29 0.84 9.19
CA GLY A 216 -11.14 1.19 8.34
C GLY A 216 -10.02 0.14 8.27
N ARG A 217 -10.17 -1.01 8.95
CA ARG A 217 -9.24 -2.16 8.91
C ARG A 217 -7.80 -1.81 9.30
N GLY A 218 -7.57 -0.85 10.18
CA GLY A 218 -6.22 -0.36 10.49
C GLY A 218 -5.47 0.19 9.26
N THR A 219 -6.19 0.55 8.20
CA THR A 219 -5.61 0.99 6.92
C THR A 219 -6.11 2.39 6.56
N PRO A 220 -5.26 3.43 6.59
CA PRO A 220 -5.65 4.79 6.27
C PRO A 220 -6.37 4.95 4.94
N ARG A 221 -5.91 4.28 3.87
CA ARG A 221 -6.55 4.32 2.55
C ARG A 221 -8.01 3.84 2.60
N VAL A 222 -8.28 2.75 3.34
CA VAL A 222 -9.64 2.21 3.48
C VAL A 222 -10.51 3.19 4.26
N ALA A 223 -10.05 3.68 5.42
CA ALA A 223 -10.81 4.61 6.25
C ALA A 223 -11.14 5.92 5.52
N LEU A 224 -10.18 6.49 4.78
CA LEU A 224 -10.41 7.71 4.00
C LEU A 224 -11.38 7.47 2.84
N ARG A 225 -11.35 6.29 2.21
CA ARG A 225 -12.36 5.90 1.21
C ARG A 225 -13.75 5.79 1.83
N LEU A 226 -13.87 5.13 2.99
CA LEU A 226 -15.13 5.03 3.72
C LEU A 226 -15.64 6.40 4.13
N LEU A 227 -14.78 7.25 4.69
CA LEU A 227 -15.13 8.64 5.07
C LEU A 227 -15.79 9.41 3.90
N ARG A 228 -15.23 9.30 2.70
CA ARG A 228 -15.81 9.97 1.52
C ARG A 228 -17.22 9.45 1.21
N ARG A 229 -17.43 8.14 1.26
CA ARG A 229 -18.74 7.55 1.01
C ARG A 229 -19.76 7.93 2.08
N VAL A 230 -19.33 7.93 3.35
CA VAL A 230 -20.18 8.39 4.47
C VAL A 230 -20.51 9.87 4.33
N ARG A 231 -19.55 10.73 3.94
CA ARG A 231 -19.78 12.13 3.65
C ARG A 231 -20.83 12.31 2.54
N ASP A 232 -20.67 11.61 1.42
CA ASP A 232 -21.58 11.69 0.28
C ASP A 232 -22.99 11.27 0.71
N PHE A 233 -23.12 10.22 1.54
CA PHE A 233 -24.39 9.78 2.13
C PHE A 233 -24.98 10.85 3.05
N ALA A 234 -24.18 11.42 3.97
CA ALA A 234 -24.63 12.46 4.89
C ALA A 234 -25.16 13.70 4.14
N GLN A 235 -24.49 14.11 3.07
CA GLN A 235 -24.91 15.26 2.25
C GLN A 235 -26.22 15.03 1.49
N VAL A 236 -26.53 13.79 1.10
CA VAL A 236 -27.71 13.46 0.28
C VAL A 236 -28.90 13.01 1.14
N ARG A 237 -28.65 12.32 2.24
CA ARG A 237 -29.68 11.66 3.06
C ARG A 237 -29.89 12.30 4.44
N ALA A 238 -29.02 13.25 4.83
CA ALA A 238 -29.09 13.95 6.10
C ALA A 238 -28.76 15.44 5.95
N ASP A 239 -28.36 16.10 7.02
CA ASP A 239 -27.97 17.51 7.09
C ASP A 239 -26.51 17.80 6.72
N GLY A 240 -25.77 16.80 6.28
CA GLY A 240 -24.34 16.88 5.98
C GLY A 240 -23.44 16.59 7.18
N THR A 241 -24.01 16.31 8.36
CA THR A 241 -23.25 15.95 9.58
C THR A 241 -23.06 14.44 9.66
N ILE A 242 -21.84 14.00 9.93
CA ILE A 242 -21.51 12.59 10.16
C ILE A 242 -21.69 12.28 11.64
N SER A 243 -22.88 11.84 12.01
CA SER A 243 -23.14 11.24 13.32
C SER A 243 -22.91 9.73 13.29
N ARG A 244 -22.90 9.10 14.47
CA ARG A 244 -22.82 7.64 14.59
C ARG A 244 -23.88 6.92 13.75
N LEU A 245 -25.12 7.39 13.82
CA LEU A 245 -26.23 6.78 13.09
C LEU A 245 -26.01 6.90 11.58
N ILE A 246 -25.69 8.08 11.09
CA ILE A 246 -25.42 8.35 9.67
C ILE A 246 -24.22 7.53 9.17
N ALA A 247 -23.13 7.46 9.96
CA ALA A 247 -21.97 6.64 9.60
C ALA A 247 -22.35 5.16 9.49
N ARG A 248 -23.11 4.64 10.44
CA ARG A 248 -23.58 3.26 10.45
C ARG A 248 -24.48 2.96 9.25
N ASP A 249 -25.52 3.76 9.01
CA ASP A 249 -26.44 3.56 7.92
C ASP A 249 -25.74 3.59 6.55
N ALA A 250 -24.78 4.51 6.38
CA ALA A 250 -23.98 4.61 5.18
C ALA A 250 -23.09 3.38 4.97
N LEU A 251 -22.44 2.89 6.02
CA LEU A 251 -21.54 1.74 5.96
C LEU A 251 -22.31 0.42 5.76
N ASP A 252 -23.49 0.31 6.35
CA ASP A 252 -24.38 -0.83 6.15
C ASP A 252 -24.91 -0.86 4.69
N LEU A 253 -25.24 0.30 4.09
CA LEU A 253 -25.59 0.40 2.67
C LEU A 253 -24.41 -0.03 1.76
N LEU A 254 -23.18 0.18 2.18
CA LEU A 254 -21.97 -0.27 1.48
C LEU A 254 -21.64 -1.74 1.73
N ASN A 255 -22.49 -2.47 2.47
CA ASN A 255 -22.25 -3.85 2.89
C ASN A 255 -20.92 -4.05 3.66
N VAL A 256 -20.47 -3.04 4.42
CA VAL A 256 -19.30 -3.12 5.29
C VAL A 256 -19.79 -3.39 6.71
N ASP A 257 -19.45 -4.53 7.25
CA ASP A 257 -19.88 -4.95 8.59
C ASP A 257 -19.14 -4.26 9.73
N MET A 258 -19.49 -4.60 10.98
CA MET A 258 -18.91 -4.01 12.20
C MET A 258 -17.39 -4.19 12.32
N MET A 259 -16.85 -5.27 11.76
CA MET A 259 -15.42 -5.56 11.71
C MET A 259 -14.75 -5.00 10.44
N GLY A 260 -15.49 -4.29 9.60
CA GLY A 260 -14.97 -3.73 8.35
C GLY A 260 -14.88 -4.75 7.21
N LEU A 261 -15.46 -5.94 7.33
CA LEU A 261 -15.49 -6.89 6.23
C LEU A 261 -16.47 -6.43 5.14
N ASP A 262 -16.02 -6.47 3.90
CA ASP A 262 -16.88 -6.24 2.75
C ASP A 262 -17.45 -7.58 2.19
N GLU A 263 -18.17 -7.49 1.10
CA GLU A 263 -18.78 -8.66 0.47
C GLU A 263 -17.72 -9.70 0.04
N LEU A 264 -16.58 -9.26 -0.48
CA LEU A 264 -15.54 -10.17 -0.95
C LEU A 264 -14.90 -10.95 0.21
N ASP A 265 -14.63 -10.28 1.33
CA ASP A 265 -14.09 -10.95 2.52
C ASP A 265 -15.03 -12.04 3.02
N ARG A 266 -16.32 -11.70 3.15
CA ARG A 266 -17.34 -12.67 3.59
C ARG A 266 -17.49 -13.83 2.61
N ARG A 267 -17.46 -13.56 1.29
CA ARG A 267 -17.49 -14.62 0.26
C ARG A 267 -16.31 -15.58 0.39
N VAL A 268 -15.11 -15.06 0.67
CA VAL A 268 -13.92 -15.90 0.91
C VAL A 268 -14.14 -16.78 2.13
N LEU A 269 -14.52 -16.20 3.28
CA LEU A 269 -14.76 -16.97 4.53
C LEU A 269 -15.88 -18.00 4.36
N THR A 270 -17.02 -17.60 3.82
CA THR A 270 -18.17 -18.48 3.57
C THR A 270 -17.79 -19.64 2.65
N THR A 271 -16.99 -19.35 1.60
CA THR A 271 -16.50 -20.39 0.68
C THR A 271 -15.61 -21.41 1.41
N VAL A 272 -14.66 -20.95 2.24
CA VAL A 272 -13.82 -21.85 3.02
C VAL A 272 -14.64 -22.69 3.99
N ILE A 273 -15.60 -22.08 4.67
CA ILE A 273 -16.44 -22.74 5.68
C ILE A 273 -17.42 -23.72 5.05
N GLU A 274 -18.25 -23.28 4.11
CA GLU A 274 -19.37 -24.07 3.60
C GLU A 274 -18.94 -25.06 2.53
N LYS A 275 -18.13 -24.62 1.54
CA LYS A 275 -17.73 -25.49 0.44
C LYS A 275 -16.58 -26.44 0.81
N TYR A 276 -15.68 -26.00 1.69
CA TYR A 276 -14.47 -26.75 2.04
C TYR A 276 -14.41 -27.17 3.51
N ARG A 277 -15.54 -27.11 4.24
CA ARG A 277 -15.68 -27.57 5.63
C ARG A 277 -14.64 -26.96 6.58
N GLY A 278 -14.32 -25.65 6.39
CA GLY A 278 -13.34 -24.93 7.16
C GLY A 278 -11.90 -25.05 6.66
N GLY A 279 -11.64 -25.86 5.65
CA GLY A 279 -10.31 -26.05 5.08
C GLY A 279 -9.60 -27.31 5.58
N PRO A 280 -8.27 -27.49 5.27
CA PRO A 280 -7.43 -26.56 4.50
C PRO A 280 -7.75 -26.54 3.01
N VAL A 281 -7.71 -25.36 2.39
CA VAL A 281 -7.99 -25.18 0.97
C VAL A 281 -6.96 -24.27 0.30
N GLY A 282 -6.55 -24.61 -0.92
CA GLY A 282 -5.58 -23.82 -1.70
C GLY A 282 -6.14 -22.47 -2.16
N LEU A 283 -5.29 -21.46 -2.23
CA LEU A 283 -5.67 -20.11 -2.66
C LEU A 283 -6.34 -20.10 -4.05
N SER A 284 -5.76 -20.79 -5.04
CA SER A 284 -6.29 -20.86 -6.41
C SER A 284 -7.67 -21.52 -6.44
N THR A 285 -7.92 -22.49 -5.54
CA THR A 285 -9.21 -23.16 -5.42
C THR A 285 -10.29 -22.23 -4.85
N ILE A 286 -9.93 -21.42 -3.82
CA ILE A 286 -10.83 -20.38 -3.29
C ILE A 286 -11.14 -19.36 -4.40
N ALA A 287 -10.12 -18.85 -5.07
CA ALA A 287 -10.24 -17.86 -6.14
C ALA A 287 -11.17 -18.33 -7.27
N ALA A 288 -10.95 -19.55 -7.77
CA ALA A 288 -11.81 -20.17 -8.78
C ALA A 288 -13.27 -20.32 -8.31
N SER A 289 -13.48 -20.67 -7.01
CA SER A 289 -14.81 -20.87 -6.44
C SER A 289 -15.66 -19.62 -6.33
N ILE A 290 -15.02 -18.44 -6.29
CA ILE A 290 -15.69 -17.14 -6.18
C ILE A 290 -15.49 -16.26 -7.42
N SER A 291 -14.86 -16.81 -8.48
CA SER A 291 -14.55 -16.09 -9.73
C SER A 291 -13.74 -14.81 -9.48
N GLU A 292 -12.65 -14.94 -8.70
CA GLU A 292 -11.74 -13.85 -8.36
C GLU A 292 -10.29 -14.23 -8.69
N GLU A 293 -9.41 -13.23 -8.85
CA GLU A 293 -8.00 -13.47 -9.05
C GLU A 293 -7.30 -13.89 -7.74
N PRO A 294 -6.41 -14.93 -7.76
CA PRO A 294 -5.69 -15.35 -6.56
C PRO A 294 -4.89 -14.22 -5.91
N ASP A 295 -4.30 -13.34 -6.70
CA ASP A 295 -3.52 -12.18 -6.22
C ASP A 295 -4.39 -11.18 -5.47
N THR A 296 -5.64 -10.94 -5.91
CA THR A 296 -6.60 -10.09 -5.21
C THR A 296 -6.87 -10.63 -3.81
N ILE A 297 -7.14 -11.94 -3.69
CA ILE A 297 -7.38 -12.56 -2.38
C ILE A 297 -6.12 -12.43 -1.51
N MET A 298 -4.95 -12.75 -2.04
CA MET A 298 -3.69 -12.78 -1.29
C MET A 298 -3.24 -11.39 -0.83
N ASP A 299 -3.45 -10.34 -1.64
CA ASP A 299 -2.93 -9.01 -1.36
C ASP A 299 -3.94 -8.11 -0.64
N VAL A 300 -5.25 -8.32 -0.85
CA VAL A 300 -6.29 -7.41 -0.35
C VAL A 300 -7.11 -8.04 0.77
N VAL A 301 -7.51 -9.31 0.62
CA VAL A 301 -8.44 -9.99 1.54
C VAL A 301 -7.68 -10.69 2.68
N GLU A 302 -6.78 -11.58 2.32
CA GLU A 302 -6.09 -12.48 3.26
C GLU A 302 -5.35 -11.75 4.39
N PRO A 303 -4.60 -10.64 4.15
CA PRO A 303 -3.86 -9.97 5.21
C PRO A 303 -4.73 -9.49 6.36
N TYR A 304 -5.93 -9.00 6.05
CA TYR A 304 -6.85 -8.52 7.07
C TYR A 304 -7.55 -9.67 7.80
N LEU A 305 -7.96 -10.71 7.08
CA LEU A 305 -8.56 -11.90 7.70
C LEU A 305 -7.58 -12.63 8.63
N LEU A 306 -6.29 -12.67 8.26
CA LEU A 306 -5.22 -13.20 9.13
C LEU A 306 -5.04 -12.33 10.38
N GLN A 307 -5.08 -11.00 10.24
CA GLN A 307 -4.97 -10.06 11.36
C GLN A 307 -6.12 -10.22 12.36
N LEU A 308 -7.35 -10.43 11.88
CA LEU A 308 -8.51 -10.68 12.72
C LEU A 308 -8.50 -12.08 13.34
N GLY A 309 -7.59 -12.96 12.90
CA GLY A 309 -7.59 -14.35 13.31
C GLY A 309 -8.76 -15.15 12.75
N TYR A 310 -9.41 -14.70 11.68
CA TYR A 310 -10.52 -15.42 11.03
C TYR A 310 -10.03 -16.48 10.06
N LEU A 311 -8.82 -16.28 9.53
CA LEU A 311 -8.16 -17.20 8.63
C LEU A 311 -6.80 -17.59 9.19
N GLU A 312 -6.38 -18.82 8.95
CA GLU A 312 -5.03 -19.31 9.23
C GLU A 312 -4.39 -19.85 7.96
N ARG A 313 -3.07 -19.62 7.83
CA ARG A 313 -2.27 -20.15 6.74
C ARG A 313 -1.48 -21.37 7.21
N THR A 314 -1.76 -22.52 6.64
CA THR A 314 -1.06 -23.77 6.92
C THR A 314 -0.23 -24.22 5.71
N SER A 315 0.61 -25.25 5.88
CA SER A 315 1.35 -25.88 4.77
C SER A 315 0.44 -26.49 3.69
N HIS A 316 -0.81 -26.82 4.03
CA HIS A 316 -1.78 -27.43 3.12
C HIS A 316 -2.78 -26.44 2.53
N GLY A 317 -2.81 -25.22 3.00
CA GLY A 317 -3.73 -24.18 2.52
C GLY A 317 -4.26 -23.28 3.62
N ARG A 318 -5.41 -22.64 3.35
CA ARG A 318 -6.09 -21.70 4.25
C ARG A 318 -7.17 -22.43 5.02
N MET A 319 -7.28 -22.12 6.31
CA MET A 319 -8.30 -22.66 7.21
C MET A 319 -9.05 -21.50 7.88
N ALA A 320 -10.37 -21.67 8.00
CA ALA A 320 -11.20 -20.77 8.81
C ALA A 320 -11.11 -21.17 10.28
N THR A 321 -10.99 -20.17 11.15
CA THR A 321 -10.92 -20.39 12.60
C THR A 321 -12.30 -20.39 13.25
N ALA A 322 -12.40 -20.79 14.51
CA ALA A 322 -13.64 -20.70 15.27
C ALA A 322 -14.21 -19.27 15.32
N LEU A 323 -13.32 -18.24 15.36
CA LEU A 323 -13.73 -16.83 15.33
C LEU A 323 -14.44 -16.46 14.02
N ALA A 324 -14.04 -17.05 12.88
CA ALA A 324 -14.71 -16.82 11.61
C ALA A 324 -16.12 -17.40 11.58
N TYR A 325 -16.31 -18.59 12.15
CA TYR A 325 -17.63 -19.21 12.28
C TYR A 325 -18.56 -18.38 13.18
N GLU A 326 -18.06 -17.94 14.33
CA GLU A 326 -18.79 -17.07 15.27
C GLU A 326 -19.20 -15.75 14.60
N HIS A 327 -18.29 -15.12 13.90
CA HIS A 327 -18.54 -13.84 13.19
C HIS A 327 -19.63 -13.98 12.13
N LEU A 328 -19.64 -15.08 11.38
CA LEU A 328 -20.66 -15.35 10.35
C LEU A 328 -21.95 -15.95 10.92
N GLY A 329 -22.03 -16.23 12.22
CA GLY A 329 -23.19 -16.87 12.84
C GLY A 329 -23.39 -18.32 12.40
N ILE A 330 -22.33 -19.00 11.97
CA ILE A 330 -22.35 -20.39 11.52
C ILE A 330 -21.91 -21.29 12.67
N PRO A 331 -22.63 -22.35 12.99
CA PRO A 331 -22.22 -23.29 14.04
C PRO A 331 -20.84 -23.89 13.75
N VAL A 332 -19.96 -23.91 14.75
CA VAL A 332 -18.68 -24.64 14.63
C VAL A 332 -18.98 -26.13 14.59
N PRO A 333 -18.46 -26.90 13.61
CA PRO A 333 -18.66 -28.32 13.54
C PRO A 333 -18.19 -29.02 14.83
N ALA A 334 -19.04 -29.90 15.42
CA ALA A 334 -18.75 -30.60 16.67
C ALA A 334 -17.52 -31.54 16.56
N ASP A 335 -17.17 -31.99 15.35
CA ASP A 335 -15.98 -32.81 15.04
C ASP A 335 -14.73 -31.98 14.76
N GLY A 336 -14.83 -30.66 14.89
CA GLY A 336 -13.75 -29.72 14.66
C GLY A 336 -12.75 -29.66 15.82
N GLN A 337 -12.15 -30.76 16.23
CA GLN A 337 -10.77 -30.68 16.70
C GLN A 337 -9.95 -30.18 15.52
N VAL A 338 -9.72 -28.85 15.49
CA VAL A 338 -8.59 -28.26 14.81
C VAL A 338 -7.39 -29.04 15.31
N LYS A 339 -6.94 -30.01 14.53
CA LYS A 339 -5.73 -30.75 14.84
C LYS A 339 -4.60 -29.73 14.78
N LEU A 340 -4.26 -29.21 15.96
CA LEU A 340 -2.99 -28.57 16.22
C LEU A 340 -1.91 -29.63 16.03
N PHE A 341 -1.27 -29.66 14.87
CA PHE A 341 -0.02 -30.35 14.63
C PHE A 341 1.00 -29.38 14.05
#